data_cddf56aeecd470a990341116b1675542
#
_entry.id   cddf56aeecd470a990341116b1675542
#
_cell.length_a   1.000
_cell.length_b   1.000
_cell.length_c   1.000
_cell.angle_alpha   90.00
_cell.angle_beta   90.00
_cell.angle_gamma   90.00
#
_symmetry.space_group_name_H-M   'P 1'
#
loop_
_entity.id
_entity.type
_entity.pdbx_description
1 polymer ?
#
loop_
_entity_poly.entity_id
_entity_poly.type
_entity_poly.pdbx_seq_one_letter_code
_entity_poly.pdbx_strand_id
1 'polypeptide(L)'
;LNPDFGEIHINQQKVTNIPIYKRALDFGVGIVPQTGGVFAKLTCLQNLIAIGEIVIKEKNERSFKIENMISKFQLESVKNIKTKYLSGGQRKRLSIAMSLLSDPKIILMDEPFQGLDIMSTRDLQETIVNLQTEDYTRSCIISDHAARDLLAISDRAIILANKKIAAQGKPSDLLRNETARSVYFGDSFKIN
;
A
#
# COMPACT_ATOMS: atom_id res chain seq x y z
N LEU A 1 8.84 -13.39 -8.84
CA LEU A 1 8.79 -14.80 -8.41
C LEU A 1 7.52 -15.43 -8.96
N ASN A 2 7.63 -16.62 -9.52
CA ASN A 2 6.47 -17.44 -9.83
C ASN A 2 6.23 -18.39 -8.65
N PRO A 3 4.96 -18.73 -8.35
CA PRO A 3 4.69 -19.76 -7.36
C PRO A 3 5.19 -21.13 -7.86
N ASP A 4 5.76 -21.94 -6.97
CA ASP A 4 6.16 -23.31 -7.30
C ASP A 4 4.92 -24.16 -7.60
N PHE A 5 3.84 -23.93 -6.88
CA PHE A 5 2.54 -24.57 -7.04
C PHE A 5 1.42 -23.56 -6.85
N GLY A 6 0.25 -23.88 -7.42
CA GLY A 6 -0.96 -23.06 -7.31
C GLY A 6 -1.09 -22.02 -8.41
N GLU A 7 -2.11 -21.23 -8.31
CA GLU A 7 -2.50 -20.25 -9.33
C GLU A 7 -2.88 -18.92 -8.69
N ILE A 8 -2.57 -17.85 -9.40
CA ILE A 8 -3.00 -16.49 -9.05
C ILE A 8 -4.11 -16.09 -10.01
N HIS A 9 -5.23 -15.66 -9.46
CA HIS A 9 -6.37 -15.14 -10.22
C HIS A 9 -6.69 -13.71 -9.79
N ILE A 10 -7.01 -12.85 -10.77
CA ILE A 10 -7.56 -11.51 -10.58
C ILE A 10 -8.85 -11.44 -11.39
N ASN A 11 -9.98 -11.10 -10.74
CA ASN A 11 -11.30 -11.06 -11.38
C ASN A 11 -11.61 -12.34 -12.19
N GLN A 12 -11.36 -13.51 -11.59
CA GLN A 12 -11.57 -14.85 -12.19
C GLN A 12 -10.63 -15.18 -13.36
N GLN A 13 -9.75 -14.28 -13.76
CA GLN A 13 -8.75 -14.52 -14.81
C GLN A 13 -7.44 -15.01 -14.20
N LYS A 14 -6.90 -16.10 -14.76
CA LYS A 14 -5.60 -16.64 -14.35
C LYS A 14 -4.46 -15.71 -14.80
N VAL A 15 -3.70 -15.21 -13.85
CA VAL A 15 -2.58 -14.27 -14.09
C VAL A 15 -1.22 -14.81 -13.64
N THR A 16 -1.14 -16.10 -13.28
CA THR A 16 0.07 -16.72 -12.72
C THR A 16 1.33 -16.44 -13.54
N ASN A 17 1.25 -16.56 -14.85
CA ASN A 17 2.39 -16.38 -15.75
C ASN A 17 2.44 -14.97 -16.38
N ILE A 18 1.55 -14.06 -16.00
CA ILE A 18 1.55 -12.69 -16.51
C ILE A 18 2.62 -11.89 -15.74
N PRO A 19 3.56 -11.21 -16.43
CA PRO A 19 4.57 -10.36 -15.80
C PRO A 19 3.91 -9.27 -14.93
N ILE A 20 4.60 -8.88 -13.83
CA ILE A 20 4.06 -7.94 -12.85
C ILE A 20 3.65 -6.60 -13.48
N TYR A 21 4.41 -6.07 -14.43
CA TYR A 21 4.09 -4.81 -15.11
C TYR A 21 2.80 -4.91 -15.93
N LYS A 22 2.51 -6.08 -16.53
CA LYS A 22 1.24 -6.31 -17.24
C LYS A 22 0.09 -6.45 -16.23
N ARG A 23 0.31 -7.13 -15.08
CA ARG A 23 -0.71 -7.17 -14.03
C ARG A 23 -1.04 -5.76 -13.53
N ALA A 24 -0.05 -4.87 -13.41
CA ALA A 24 -0.27 -3.49 -13.04
C ALA A 24 -1.11 -2.74 -14.07
N LEU A 25 -0.78 -2.83 -15.35
CA LEU A 25 -1.46 -2.08 -16.41
C LEU A 25 -2.82 -2.66 -16.79
N ASP A 26 -2.89 -3.98 -16.98
CA ASP A 26 -4.07 -4.63 -17.57
C ASP A 26 -5.11 -5.04 -16.50
N PHE A 27 -4.69 -5.21 -15.25
CA PHE A 27 -5.55 -5.68 -14.15
C PHE A 27 -5.68 -4.66 -13.00
N GLY A 28 -5.14 -3.46 -13.16
CA GLY A 28 -5.26 -2.40 -12.17
C GLY A 28 -4.62 -2.73 -10.82
N VAL A 29 -3.40 -3.28 -10.81
CA VAL A 29 -2.65 -3.58 -9.59
C VAL A 29 -1.60 -2.50 -9.34
N GLY A 30 -1.77 -1.72 -8.27
CA GLY A 30 -0.76 -0.79 -7.75
C GLY A 30 0.14 -1.47 -6.74
N ILE A 31 1.41 -1.08 -6.68
CA ILE A 31 2.39 -1.64 -5.74
C ILE A 31 3.11 -0.51 -5.03
N VAL A 32 3.12 -0.57 -3.70
CA VAL A 32 3.92 0.28 -2.81
C VAL A 32 4.95 -0.61 -2.11
N PRO A 33 6.21 -0.60 -2.54
CA PRO A 33 7.23 -1.47 -1.97
C PRO A 33 7.66 -0.99 -0.57
N GLN A 34 8.26 -1.90 0.21
CA GLN A 34 8.85 -1.61 1.52
C GLN A 34 9.90 -0.50 1.43
N THR A 35 10.86 -0.67 0.52
CA THR A 35 11.94 0.27 0.24
C THR A 35 11.97 0.68 -1.22
N GLY A 36 12.48 1.87 -1.51
CA GLY A 36 12.48 2.38 -2.88
C GLY A 36 11.13 2.95 -3.28
N GLY A 37 10.65 2.61 -4.48
CA GLY A 37 9.38 3.10 -5.03
C GLY A 37 9.41 4.57 -5.45
N VAL A 38 10.52 5.28 -5.21
CA VAL A 38 10.71 6.70 -5.57
C VAL A 38 12.09 6.93 -6.16
N PHE A 39 12.19 7.87 -7.09
CA PHE A 39 13.46 8.27 -7.71
C PHE A 39 14.18 9.32 -6.84
N ALA A 40 15.15 8.88 -6.07
CA ALA A 40 15.81 9.68 -5.01
C ALA A 40 16.43 11.01 -5.50
N LYS A 41 16.89 11.07 -6.76
CA LYS A 41 17.50 12.26 -7.37
C LYS A 41 16.49 13.26 -7.92
N LEU A 42 15.24 12.84 -8.14
CA LEU A 42 14.14 13.68 -8.61
C LEU A 42 13.45 14.39 -7.43
N THR A 43 12.80 15.52 -7.71
CA THR A 43 11.90 16.15 -6.73
C THR A 43 10.62 15.32 -6.55
N CYS A 44 9.83 15.64 -5.54
CA CYS A 44 8.52 15.05 -5.34
C CYS A 44 7.63 15.19 -6.59
N LEU A 45 7.51 16.42 -7.12
CA LEU A 45 6.76 16.69 -8.35
C LEU A 45 7.32 15.93 -9.55
N GLN A 46 8.63 15.90 -9.74
CA GLN A 46 9.25 15.17 -10.86
C GLN A 46 9.00 13.65 -10.79
N ASN A 47 8.92 13.07 -9.60
CA ASN A 47 8.54 11.68 -9.42
C ASN A 47 7.12 11.41 -9.94
N LEU A 48 6.16 12.26 -9.56
CA LEU A 48 4.77 12.15 -10.03
C LEU A 48 4.66 12.37 -11.54
N ILE A 49 5.40 13.34 -12.09
CA ILE A 49 5.42 13.58 -13.55
C ILE A 49 5.96 12.34 -14.27
N ALA A 50 7.07 11.77 -13.82
CA ALA A 50 7.70 10.62 -14.49
C ALA A 50 6.76 9.40 -14.57
N ILE A 51 6.01 9.11 -13.50
CA ILE A 51 5.01 8.03 -13.53
C ILE A 51 3.78 8.45 -14.33
N GLY A 52 3.32 9.71 -14.15
CA GLY A 52 2.17 10.23 -14.89
C GLY A 52 2.34 10.16 -16.41
N GLU A 53 3.54 10.41 -16.94
CA GLU A 53 3.84 10.29 -18.37
C GLU A 53 3.73 8.86 -18.90
N ILE A 54 3.98 7.86 -18.04
CA ILE A 54 3.85 6.45 -18.42
C ILE A 54 2.39 6.01 -18.43
N VAL A 55 1.58 6.46 -17.43
CA VAL A 55 0.25 5.89 -17.21
C VAL A 55 -0.90 6.76 -17.72
N ILE A 56 -0.66 8.07 -17.98
CA ILE A 56 -1.70 9.02 -18.41
C ILE A 56 -1.24 9.71 -19.68
N LYS A 57 -1.87 9.40 -20.82
CA LYS A 57 -1.47 9.92 -22.14
C LYS A 57 -1.81 11.39 -22.32
N GLU A 58 -3.02 11.79 -21.89
CA GLU A 58 -3.52 13.16 -22.07
C GLU A 58 -2.85 14.10 -21.06
N LYS A 59 -2.27 15.22 -21.55
CA LYS A 59 -1.44 16.14 -20.76
C LYS A 59 -2.25 16.88 -19.69
N ASN A 60 -3.45 17.35 -20.02
CA ASN A 60 -4.27 18.14 -19.08
C ASN A 60 -4.81 17.24 -17.96
N GLU A 61 -5.27 16.04 -18.31
CA GLU A 61 -5.68 15.02 -17.34
C GLU A 61 -4.53 14.65 -16.40
N ARG A 62 -3.34 14.44 -16.96
CA ARG A 62 -2.14 14.15 -16.20
C ARG A 62 -1.79 15.26 -15.20
N SER A 63 -1.80 16.52 -15.65
CA SER A 63 -1.53 17.66 -14.80
C SER A 63 -2.54 17.77 -13.66
N PHE A 64 -3.82 17.63 -13.97
CA PHE A 64 -4.90 17.66 -12.98
C PHE A 64 -4.77 16.54 -11.95
N LYS A 65 -4.52 15.31 -12.39
CA LYS A 65 -4.32 14.17 -11.46
C LYS A 65 -3.09 14.36 -10.57
N ILE A 66 -1.98 14.88 -11.10
CA ILE A 66 -0.77 15.14 -10.33
C ILE A 66 -1.04 16.19 -9.24
N GLU A 67 -1.69 17.31 -9.56
CA GLU A 67 -2.03 18.33 -8.58
C GLU A 67 -2.96 17.77 -7.48
N ASN A 68 -3.94 16.97 -7.87
CA ASN A 68 -4.83 16.29 -6.92
C ASN A 68 -4.04 15.33 -5.99
N MET A 69 -3.06 14.58 -6.53
CA MET A 69 -2.22 13.71 -5.71
C MET A 69 -1.35 14.52 -4.74
N ILE A 70 -0.78 15.64 -5.17
CA ILE A 70 0.00 16.52 -4.30
C ILE A 70 -0.86 17.00 -3.13
N SER A 71 -2.07 17.48 -3.40
CA SER A 71 -2.99 17.98 -2.39
C SER A 71 -3.46 16.86 -1.46
N LYS A 72 -3.97 15.78 -2.01
CA LYS A 72 -4.51 14.64 -1.25
C LYS A 72 -3.48 14.05 -0.28
N PHE A 73 -2.22 13.96 -0.69
CA PHE A 73 -1.13 13.40 0.11
C PHE A 73 -0.32 14.44 0.90
N GLN A 74 -0.79 15.70 0.96
CA GLN A 74 -0.15 16.80 1.72
C GLN A 74 1.33 16.96 1.35
N LEU A 75 1.62 17.02 0.06
CA LEU A 75 2.98 17.10 -0.48
C LEU A 75 3.34 18.52 -1.00
N GLU A 76 2.46 19.51 -0.83
CA GLU A 76 2.63 20.88 -1.35
C GLU A 76 3.95 21.52 -0.85
N SER A 77 4.20 21.43 0.45
CA SER A 77 5.39 22.04 1.09
C SER A 77 6.70 21.41 0.63
N VAL A 78 6.65 20.19 0.10
CA VAL A 78 7.84 19.42 -0.31
C VAL A 78 7.89 19.11 -1.80
N LYS A 79 6.93 19.60 -2.60
CA LYS A 79 6.83 19.26 -4.02
C LYS A 79 8.09 19.50 -4.84
N ASN A 80 8.86 20.54 -4.48
CA ASN A 80 10.11 20.91 -5.16
C ASN A 80 11.36 20.39 -4.46
N ILE A 81 11.24 19.62 -3.37
CA ILE A 81 12.35 19.04 -2.64
C ILE A 81 12.72 17.68 -3.25
N LYS A 82 14.03 17.44 -3.43
CA LYS A 82 14.52 16.13 -3.89
C LYS A 82 14.14 15.04 -2.89
N THR A 83 13.65 13.93 -3.40
CA THR A 83 13.07 12.85 -2.60
C THR A 83 14.02 12.25 -1.56
N LYS A 84 15.33 12.29 -1.81
CA LYS A 84 16.34 11.86 -0.83
C LYS A 84 16.35 12.68 0.48
N TYR A 85 15.80 13.89 0.47
CA TYR A 85 15.74 14.78 1.63
C TYR A 85 14.38 14.74 2.35
N LEU A 86 13.41 13.98 1.84
CA LEU A 86 12.11 13.82 2.46
C LEU A 86 12.20 12.94 3.72
N SER A 87 11.29 13.16 4.69
CA SER A 87 11.11 12.26 5.82
C SER A 87 10.60 10.87 5.35
N GLY A 88 10.66 9.87 6.22
CA GLY A 88 10.10 8.54 5.94
C GLY A 88 8.63 8.59 5.55
N GLY A 89 7.81 9.31 6.33
CA GLY A 89 6.39 9.49 6.06
C GLY A 89 6.11 10.21 4.74
N GLN A 90 6.84 11.29 4.45
CA GLN A 90 6.70 12.01 3.18
C GLN A 90 7.06 11.13 1.98
N ARG A 91 8.14 10.34 2.07
CA ARG A 91 8.49 9.37 1.01
C ARG A 91 7.43 8.29 0.83
N LYS A 92 6.86 7.78 1.92
CA LYS A 92 5.82 6.76 1.85
C LYS A 92 4.54 7.34 1.22
N ARG A 93 4.09 8.54 1.63
CA ARG A 93 2.96 9.25 1.00
C ARG A 93 3.19 9.48 -0.49
N LEU A 94 4.39 9.92 -0.90
CA LEU A 94 4.74 10.06 -2.31
C LEU A 94 4.66 8.72 -3.06
N SER A 95 5.20 7.64 -2.50
CA SER A 95 5.17 6.31 -3.12
C SER A 95 3.73 5.82 -3.35
N ILE A 96 2.84 6.06 -2.39
CA ILE A 96 1.41 5.74 -2.54
C ILE A 96 0.78 6.63 -3.61
N ALA A 97 1.02 7.94 -3.57
CA ALA A 97 0.51 8.87 -4.57
C ALA A 97 0.91 8.48 -6.01
N MET A 98 2.17 8.06 -6.19
CA MET A 98 2.66 7.56 -7.49
C MET A 98 1.92 6.29 -7.92
N SER A 99 1.68 5.35 -7.00
CA SER A 99 0.96 4.10 -7.32
C SER A 99 -0.49 4.33 -7.71
N LEU A 100 -1.11 5.42 -7.22
CA LEU A 100 -2.50 5.78 -7.50
C LEU A 100 -2.72 6.52 -8.82
N LEU A 101 -1.67 7.01 -9.48
CA LEU A 101 -1.81 7.72 -10.76
C LEU A 101 -2.44 6.86 -11.85
N SER A 102 -2.26 5.52 -11.80
CA SER A 102 -2.89 4.57 -12.71
C SER A 102 -4.31 4.15 -12.31
N ASP A 103 -4.86 4.73 -11.24
CA ASP A 103 -6.17 4.38 -10.66
C ASP A 103 -6.36 2.87 -10.40
N PRO A 104 -5.47 2.24 -9.64
CA PRO A 104 -5.52 0.80 -9.41
C PRO A 104 -6.75 0.41 -8.57
N LYS A 105 -7.31 -0.76 -8.85
CA LYS A 105 -8.39 -1.38 -8.06
C LYS A 105 -7.86 -2.27 -6.93
N ILE A 106 -6.62 -2.75 -7.06
CA ILE A 106 -5.92 -3.52 -6.03
C ILE A 106 -4.62 -2.80 -5.71
N ILE A 107 -4.38 -2.47 -4.44
CA ILE A 107 -3.15 -1.85 -3.98
C ILE A 107 -2.44 -2.84 -3.04
N LEU A 108 -1.23 -3.23 -3.42
CA LEU A 108 -0.35 -4.07 -2.60
C LEU A 108 0.64 -3.16 -1.88
N MET A 109 0.68 -3.19 -0.54
CA MET A 109 1.60 -2.41 0.27
C MET A 109 2.47 -3.34 1.11
N ASP A 110 3.77 -3.23 0.95
CA ASP A 110 4.74 -4.01 1.71
C ASP A 110 5.36 -3.16 2.80
N GLU A 111 5.14 -3.54 4.05
CA GLU A 111 5.58 -2.88 5.28
C GLU A 111 5.43 -1.34 5.25
N PRO A 112 4.20 -0.82 5.02
CA PRO A 112 4.01 0.63 4.88
C PRO A 112 4.27 1.40 6.17
N PHE A 113 4.13 0.81 7.34
CA PHE A 113 4.32 1.47 8.64
C PHE A 113 5.76 1.41 9.14
N GLN A 114 6.64 0.63 8.50
CA GLN A 114 8.02 0.47 8.95
C GLN A 114 8.80 1.79 8.99
N GLY A 115 9.42 2.07 10.14
CA GLY A 115 10.29 3.24 10.33
C GLY A 115 9.55 4.57 10.39
N LEU A 116 8.24 4.57 10.58
CA LEU A 116 7.45 5.76 10.82
C LEU A 116 7.33 6.05 12.33
N ASP A 117 7.26 7.34 12.68
CA ASP A 117 6.84 7.77 14.00
C ASP A 117 5.32 7.60 14.18
N ILE A 118 4.84 7.75 15.43
CA ILE A 118 3.44 7.50 15.78
C ILE A 118 2.48 8.41 14.98
N MET A 119 2.83 9.69 14.80
CA MET A 119 1.97 10.64 14.07
C MET A 119 1.91 10.27 12.58
N SER A 120 3.07 10.03 11.98
CA SER A 120 3.16 9.59 10.57
C SER A 120 2.44 8.27 10.32
N THR A 121 2.44 7.34 11.29
CA THR A 121 1.70 6.09 11.20
C THR A 121 0.20 6.33 11.19
N ARG A 122 -0.33 7.18 12.08
CA ARG A 122 -1.76 7.54 12.12
C ARG A 122 -2.20 8.23 10.84
N ASP A 123 -1.45 9.23 10.37
CA ASP A 123 -1.73 9.93 9.11
C ASP A 123 -1.80 8.95 7.93
N LEU A 124 -0.93 7.94 7.93
CA LEU A 124 -0.91 6.92 6.88
C LEU A 124 -2.09 5.96 7.01
N GLN A 125 -2.47 5.57 8.23
CA GLN A 125 -3.66 4.74 8.48
C GLN A 125 -4.92 5.44 7.97
N GLU A 126 -5.13 6.72 8.33
CA GLU A 126 -6.24 7.53 7.83
C GLU A 126 -6.23 7.61 6.30
N THR A 127 -5.05 7.82 5.70
CA THR A 127 -4.89 7.86 4.25
C THR A 127 -5.36 6.55 3.62
N ILE A 128 -4.94 5.39 4.15
CA ILE A 128 -5.30 4.06 3.62
C ILE A 128 -6.80 3.82 3.74
N VAL A 129 -7.40 4.13 4.88
CA VAL A 129 -8.84 4.00 5.10
C VAL A 129 -9.62 4.87 4.10
N ASN A 130 -9.18 6.12 3.91
CA ASN A 130 -9.82 7.05 2.96
C ASN A 130 -9.75 6.56 1.51
N LEU A 131 -8.70 5.83 1.12
CA LEU A 131 -8.62 5.24 -0.23
C LEU A 131 -9.75 4.27 -0.54
N GLN A 132 -10.20 3.51 0.46
CA GLN A 132 -11.32 2.57 0.31
C GLN A 132 -12.66 3.28 0.43
N THR A 133 -12.81 4.24 1.35
CA THR A 133 -14.08 4.97 1.52
C THR A 133 -14.41 5.84 0.32
N GLU A 134 -13.42 6.37 -0.39
CA GLU A 134 -13.62 7.12 -1.64
C GLU A 134 -13.98 6.22 -2.84
N ASP A 135 -13.53 4.99 -2.84
CA ASP A 135 -13.83 4.00 -3.89
C ASP A 135 -13.96 2.61 -3.27
N TYR A 136 -15.19 2.22 -2.94
CA TYR A 136 -15.51 0.92 -2.37
C TYR A 136 -15.16 -0.28 -3.26
N THR A 137 -14.85 -0.06 -4.53
CA THR A 137 -14.36 -1.12 -5.44
C THR A 137 -12.88 -1.38 -5.29
N ARG A 138 -12.16 -0.50 -4.57
CA ARG A 138 -10.72 -0.61 -4.33
C ARG A 138 -10.44 -1.51 -3.14
N SER A 139 -9.45 -2.38 -3.28
CA SER A 139 -8.96 -3.25 -2.21
C SER A 139 -7.51 -2.95 -1.89
N CYS A 140 -7.17 -2.84 -0.60
CA CYS A 140 -5.80 -2.71 -0.12
C CYS A 140 -5.36 -4.03 0.53
N ILE A 141 -4.25 -4.60 0.09
CA ILE A 141 -3.61 -5.77 0.71
C ILE A 141 -2.29 -5.28 1.29
N ILE A 142 -2.14 -5.41 2.60
CA ILE A 142 -1.01 -4.87 3.35
C ILE A 142 -0.31 -6.01 4.07
N SER A 143 1.01 -6.14 3.88
CA SER A 143 1.88 -6.95 4.73
C SER A 143 2.62 -6.01 5.69
N ASP A 144 2.59 -6.29 6.98
CA ASP A 144 3.35 -5.55 7.98
C ASP A 144 3.55 -6.40 9.25
N HIS A 145 4.61 -6.12 9.99
CA HIS A 145 4.88 -6.72 11.29
C HIS A 145 4.36 -5.88 12.46
N ALA A 146 3.93 -4.64 12.22
CA ALA A 146 3.29 -3.76 13.18
C ALA A 146 1.80 -4.16 13.39
N ALA A 147 1.58 -5.29 14.07
CA ALA A 147 0.26 -5.91 14.20
C ALA A 147 -0.84 -4.96 14.68
N ARG A 148 -0.54 -4.09 15.67
CA ARG A 148 -1.53 -3.14 16.20
C ARG A 148 -2.00 -2.16 15.14
N ASP A 149 -1.05 -1.58 14.42
CA ASP A 149 -1.30 -0.57 13.41
C ASP A 149 -2.08 -1.17 12.22
N LEU A 150 -1.71 -2.40 11.82
CA LEU A 150 -2.37 -3.10 10.73
C LEU A 150 -3.81 -3.50 11.10
N LEU A 151 -4.00 -4.14 12.26
CA LEU A 151 -5.32 -4.62 12.68
C LEU A 151 -6.30 -3.48 12.98
N ALA A 152 -5.81 -2.29 13.35
CA ALA A 152 -6.65 -1.12 13.60
C ALA A 152 -7.43 -0.64 12.36
N ILE A 153 -6.92 -0.92 11.16
CA ILE A 153 -7.49 -0.45 9.88
C ILE A 153 -7.96 -1.59 8.96
N SER A 154 -7.81 -2.85 9.40
CA SER A 154 -8.11 -4.01 8.55
C SER A 154 -9.55 -4.50 8.75
N ASP A 155 -10.25 -4.80 7.66
CA ASP A 155 -11.54 -5.53 7.69
C ASP A 155 -11.32 -7.02 7.96
N ARG A 156 -10.21 -7.55 7.45
CA ARG A 156 -9.82 -8.95 7.57
C ARG A 156 -8.31 -9.06 7.60
N ALA A 157 -7.79 -9.98 8.42
CA ALA A 157 -6.35 -10.26 8.48
C ALA A 157 -6.07 -11.76 8.35
N ILE A 158 -4.85 -12.06 7.89
CA ILE A 158 -4.31 -13.40 7.74
C ILE A 158 -2.97 -13.44 8.48
N ILE A 159 -2.81 -14.38 9.39
CA ILE A 159 -1.55 -14.61 10.11
C ILE A 159 -0.81 -15.78 9.44
N LEU A 160 0.39 -15.47 8.96
CA LEU A 160 1.29 -16.45 8.37
C LEU A 160 2.33 -16.87 9.40
N ALA A 161 2.45 -18.18 9.66
CA ALA A 161 3.49 -18.73 10.52
C ALA A 161 3.89 -20.11 10.01
N ASN A 162 5.16 -20.44 10.15
CA ASN A 162 5.72 -21.74 9.73
C ASN A 162 5.34 -22.10 8.28
N LYS A 163 5.34 -21.11 7.37
CA LYS A 163 5.00 -21.24 5.94
C LYS A 163 3.55 -21.66 5.67
N LYS A 164 2.64 -21.46 6.62
CA LYS A 164 1.22 -21.79 6.51
C LYS A 164 0.36 -20.65 7.03
N ILE A 165 -0.91 -20.62 6.64
CA ILE A 165 -1.91 -19.79 7.27
C ILE A 165 -2.21 -20.37 8.65
N ALA A 166 -1.78 -19.68 9.70
CA ALA A 166 -2.01 -20.09 11.09
C ALA A 166 -3.44 -19.70 11.55
N ALA A 167 -3.89 -18.50 11.18
CA ALA A 167 -5.23 -18.03 11.48
C ALA A 167 -5.66 -16.96 10.45
N GLN A 168 -6.96 -16.79 10.26
CA GLN A 168 -7.53 -15.73 9.43
C GLN A 168 -8.93 -15.36 9.91
N GLY A 169 -9.31 -14.09 9.76
CA GLY A 169 -10.62 -13.62 10.17
C GLY A 169 -10.66 -12.10 10.38
N LYS A 170 -11.73 -11.63 11.00
CA LYS A 170 -11.80 -10.22 11.46
C LYS A 170 -10.80 -10.00 12.60
N PRO A 171 -10.27 -8.78 12.77
CA PRO A 171 -9.37 -8.45 13.89
C PRO A 171 -9.90 -8.89 15.25
N SER A 172 -11.18 -8.64 15.55
CA SER A 172 -11.85 -9.04 16.80
C SER A 172 -11.81 -10.55 17.07
N ASP A 173 -11.92 -11.36 16.01
CA ASP A 173 -11.95 -12.82 16.11
C ASP A 173 -10.52 -13.35 16.30
N LEU A 174 -9.55 -12.77 15.59
CA LEU A 174 -8.15 -13.13 15.70
C LEU A 174 -7.58 -12.86 17.10
N LEU A 175 -8.01 -11.79 17.76
CA LEU A 175 -7.58 -11.48 19.12
C LEU A 175 -8.04 -12.52 20.18
N ARG A 176 -9.12 -13.26 19.87
CA ARG A 176 -9.67 -14.33 20.70
C ARG A 176 -9.19 -15.72 20.27
N ASN A 177 -8.55 -15.82 19.12
CA ASN A 177 -8.10 -17.09 18.56
C ASN A 177 -6.84 -17.57 19.28
N GLU A 178 -6.90 -18.74 19.90
CA GLU A 178 -5.78 -19.33 20.67
C GLU A 178 -4.51 -19.51 19.81
N THR A 179 -4.65 -20.00 18.58
CA THR A 179 -3.52 -20.17 17.67
C THR A 179 -2.87 -18.83 17.32
N ALA A 180 -3.67 -17.80 17.02
CA ALA A 180 -3.19 -16.47 16.73
C ALA A 180 -2.44 -15.87 17.93
N ARG A 181 -2.95 -16.07 19.14
CA ARG A 181 -2.32 -15.61 20.38
C ARG A 181 -0.99 -16.34 20.65
N SER A 182 -0.98 -17.64 20.57
CA SER A 182 0.23 -18.42 20.86
C SER A 182 1.37 -18.22 19.86
N VAL A 183 1.02 -17.97 18.57
CA VAL A 183 2.01 -17.92 17.47
C VAL A 183 2.48 -16.50 17.19
N TYR A 184 1.62 -15.47 17.42
CA TYR A 184 1.91 -14.11 16.95
C TYR A 184 1.72 -13.03 18.02
N PHE A 185 0.59 -13.01 18.74
CA PHE A 185 0.27 -11.88 19.61
C PHE A 185 0.88 -11.98 21.01
N GLY A 186 0.99 -13.19 21.56
CA GLY A 186 1.28 -13.39 22.98
C GLY A 186 0.07 -13.05 23.87
N ASP A 187 0.16 -13.39 25.16
CA ASP A 187 -0.97 -13.31 26.11
C ASP A 187 -1.33 -11.87 26.48
N SER A 188 -0.40 -10.93 26.44
CA SER A 188 -0.58 -9.54 26.85
C SER A 188 -1.02 -8.59 25.74
N PHE A 189 -1.18 -9.07 24.50
CA PHE A 189 -1.51 -8.22 23.36
C PHE A 189 -2.95 -7.71 23.43
N LYS A 190 -3.11 -6.39 23.33
CA LYS A 190 -4.41 -5.69 23.25
C LYS A 190 -4.35 -4.65 22.12
N ILE A 191 -5.44 -4.47 21.39
CA ILE A 191 -5.69 -3.29 20.56
C ILE A 191 -6.48 -2.33 21.44
N ASN A 192 -5.95 -1.14 21.67
CA ASN A 192 -6.66 -0.07 22.40
C ASN A 192 -7.61 0.61 21.45
#